data_ded5d6ac4f340e882587a7fb5792c5ea
#
_entry.id   ded5d6ac4f340e882587a7fb5792c5ea
#
_cell.length_a   1.000
_cell.length_b   1.000
_cell.length_c   1.000
_cell.angle_alpha   90.00
_cell.angle_beta   90.00
_cell.angle_gamma   90.00
#
_symmetry.space_group_name_H-M   'P 1'
#
loop_
_entity.id
_entity.type
_entity.pdbx_description
1 polymer ?
#
loop_
_entity_poly.entity_id
_entity_poly.type
_entity_poly.pdbx_seq_one_letter_code
_entity_poly.pdbx_strand_id
1 'polypeptide(L)'
;MLHRLYLGANEILQMAGRVHGRVPNGEVVILSDRDLVFEQLRPTPPEFQLAGDAERVAITCAALGVDARDLDLPVALDRTAYRRALELLTSRGLVEDGHLTSYGREVEAMPVERPWGELLVHADVELLPIVAVCANIDSLHRMTREERDLHGVVVNGSDHLTAYNLYAEAVNQHGHVGEVYGLPRHLFDEGLAEWAERRGVLVKAIEDTALGLASVYRSLELPLPKQLPYASKDLRRAWAELLARFMPFDLVIDEHTADGQEARVSKTSVAGSWGAVAGALRFFADRFGVPRASIEGTTLSYDLVREHAGLGPPRVVISGPRKHQGLAVERRRSYFGFDLDTEVDPIRGTIPEPLRPAARDVLTDALIAGETTHPDQGRIKRALAVLDELWRRSGGALAGISPGAVRLLIRAQLETVDSWDDFLHSRLALDPLPLVDEATRERLDALPAMVRVRGDAVPLDYELADGAGVARIRLREGQARRIRAGDLPPIDRPLRFAVLRGRHEPILADTVEELHAALSRAPRSNRNDDDGDRSYRGRSGPHGRSGPRGPGGPRGSRGPRGADPRHRSGRGR
;
A
#
# COMPACT_ATOMS: atom_id res chain seq x y z
N MET A 1 15.58 -0.09 -24.61
CA MET A 1 16.42 0.09 -23.40
C MET A 1 17.46 -1.03 -23.37
N LEU A 2 18.75 -0.70 -23.30
CA LEU A 2 19.79 -1.74 -23.18
C LEU A 2 19.84 -2.20 -21.72
N HIS A 3 19.42 -3.41 -21.45
CA HIS A 3 19.59 -4.04 -20.13
C HIS A 3 20.96 -4.71 -20.06
N ARG A 4 21.73 -4.41 -19.03
CA ARG A 4 22.90 -5.21 -18.68
C ARG A 4 22.41 -6.44 -17.91
N LEU A 5 22.50 -7.60 -18.55
CA LEU A 5 22.26 -8.88 -17.91
C LEU A 5 23.62 -9.52 -17.57
N TYR A 6 23.73 -10.07 -16.38
CA TYR A 6 24.86 -10.93 -16.01
C TYR A 6 24.48 -12.36 -16.40
N LEU A 7 25.06 -12.86 -17.48
CA LEU A 7 24.84 -14.25 -17.90
C LEU A 7 25.57 -15.21 -16.97
N GLY A 8 24.88 -16.27 -16.56
CA GLY A 8 25.47 -17.38 -15.84
C GLY A 8 26.13 -18.37 -16.78
N ALA A 9 26.95 -19.27 -16.22
CA ALA A 9 27.63 -20.32 -17.01
C ALA A 9 26.62 -21.15 -17.82
N ASN A 10 25.52 -21.54 -17.23
CA ASN A 10 24.47 -22.36 -17.86
C ASN A 10 23.81 -21.66 -19.04
N GLU A 11 23.57 -20.37 -18.95
CA GLU A 11 22.96 -19.57 -20.02
C GLU A 11 23.91 -19.47 -21.23
N ILE A 12 25.21 -19.24 -20.99
CA ILE A 12 26.22 -19.21 -22.04
C ILE A 12 26.34 -20.58 -22.71
N LEU A 13 26.38 -21.67 -21.93
CA LEU A 13 26.43 -23.05 -22.45
C LEU A 13 25.15 -23.40 -23.23
N GLN A 14 23.99 -22.96 -22.78
CA GLN A 14 22.72 -23.18 -23.48
C GLN A 14 22.67 -22.43 -24.81
N MET A 15 23.16 -21.18 -24.86
CA MET A 15 23.31 -20.43 -26.10
C MET A 15 24.30 -21.09 -27.04
N ALA A 16 25.48 -21.50 -26.54
CA ALA A 16 26.49 -22.24 -27.30
C ALA A 16 25.95 -23.59 -27.82
N GLY A 17 25.16 -24.29 -27.01
CA GLY A 17 24.51 -25.55 -27.38
C GLY A 17 23.56 -25.48 -28.57
N ARG A 18 23.13 -24.26 -28.99
CA ARG A 18 22.30 -24.09 -30.20
C ARG A 18 23.02 -24.50 -31.49
N VAL A 19 24.35 -24.54 -31.48
CA VAL A 19 25.16 -24.98 -32.62
C VAL A 19 25.31 -26.51 -32.65
N HIS A 20 25.13 -27.17 -31.48
CA HIS A 20 25.33 -28.62 -31.36
C HIS A 20 24.31 -29.41 -32.22
N GLY A 21 24.83 -30.34 -33.03
CA GLY A 21 24.01 -31.19 -33.88
C GLY A 21 23.38 -30.53 -35.11
N ARG A 22 23.51 -29.22 -35.29
CA ARG A 22 22.96 -28.48 -36.46
C ARG A 22 24.01 -28.20 -37.52
N VAL A 23 25.24 -28.00 -37.10
CA VAL A 23 26.36 -27.73 -38.00
C VAL A 23 27.51 -28.67 -37.64
N PRO A 24 28.05 -29.46 -38.57
CA PRO A 24 29.26 -30.24 -38.34
C PRO A 24 30.42 -29.30 -37.98
N ASN A 25 31.08 -29.54 -36.86
CA ASN A 25 32.18 -28.70 -36.35
C ASN A 25 31.83 -27.23 -36.15
N GLY A 26 30.63 -26.96 -35.64
CA GLY A 26 30.18 -25.59 -35.35
C GLY A 26 31.08 -24.90 -34.33
N GLU A 27 31.45 -23.67 -34.63
CA GLU A 27 32.25 -22.82 -33.75
C GLU A 27 31.38 -21.76 -33.07
N VAL A 28 31.65 -21.54 -31.79
CA VAL A 28 30.99 -20.48 -30.99
C VAL A 28 32.06 -19.48 -30.60
N VAL A 29 31.88 -18.24 -31.06
CA VAL A 29 32.76 -17.12 -30.70
C VAL A 29 32.08 -16.25 -29.67
N ILE A 30 32.72 -16.11 -28.51
CA ILE A 30 32.22 -15.22 -27.43
C ILE A 30 33.09 -13.96 -27.46
N LEU A 31 32.43 -12.81 -27.73
CA LEU A 31 33.08 -11.51 -27.65
C LEU A 31 32.96 -10.99 -26.24
N SER A 32 34.08 -10.81 -25.56
CA SER A 32 34.14 -10.29 -24.18
C SER A 32 35.30 -9.30 -24.08
N ASP A 33 35.15 -8.29 -23.23
CA ASP A 33 36.20 -7.34 -22.87
C ASP A 33 37.21 -7.91 -21.85
N ARG A 34 37.00 -9.13 -21.39
CA ARG A 34 37.86 -9.89 -20.45
C ARG A 34 37.99 -11.36 -20.90
N ASP A 35 39.08 -11.99 -20.52
CA ASP A 35 39.22 -13.43 -20.66
C ASP A 35 38.11 -14.13 -19.87
N LEU A 36 37.37 -14.98 -20.55
CA LEU A 36 36.22 -15.69 -20.01
C LEU A 36 36.69 -17.06 -19.50
N VAL A 37 36.75 -17.20 -18.19
CA VAL A 37 37.06 -18.46 -17.52
C VAL A 37 35.75 -19.05 -17.02
N PHE A 38 35.29 -20.15 -17.60
CA PHE A 38 33.98 -20.76 -17.31
C PHE A 38 33.80 -21.11 -15.84
N GLU A 39 34.85 -21.55 -15.17
CA GLU A 39 34.83 -21.90 -13.74
C GLU A 39 34.61 -20.69 -12.82
N GLN A 40 34.86 -19.49 -13.34
CA GLN A 40 34.64 -18.22 -12.60
C GLN A 40 33.27 -17.59 -12.91
N LEU A 41 32.52 -18.13 -13.86
CA LEU A 41 31.17 -17.69 -14.14
C LEU A 41 30.26 -18.06 -12.97
N ARG A 42 29.39 -17.14 -12.59
CA ARG A 42 28.38 -17.45 -11.58
C ARG A 42 27.51 -18.61 -12.05
N PRO A 43 27.32 -19.65 -11.24
CA PRO A 43 26.27 -20.62 -11.53
C PRO A 43 24.95 -19.85 -11.61
N THR A 44 24.07 -20.18 -12.53
CA THR A 44 22.71 -19.64 -12.55
C THR A 44 22.04 -20.07 -11.25
N PRO A 45 21.60 -19.14 -10.39
CA PRO A 45 20.92 -19.54 -9.17
C PRO A 45 19.66 -20.31 -9.57
N PRO A 46 19.50 -21.57 -9.13
CA PRO A 46 18.30 -22.35 -9.45
C PRO A 46 17.02 -21.67 -8.91
N GLU A 47 17.15 -20.85 -7.88
CA GLU A 47 16.08 -20.05 -7.25
C GLU A 47 15.40 -19.07 -8.23
N PHE A 48 16.10 -18.65 -9.30
CA PHE A 48 15.57 -17.65 -10.21
C PHE A 48 14.39 -18.15 -11.06
N GLN A 49 14.29 -19.44 -11.32
CA GLN A 49 13.23 -19.98 -12.19
C GLN A 49 11.91 -20.24 -11.46
N LEU A 50 11.94 -20.60 -10.17
CA LEU A 50 10.72 -20.83 -9.37
C LEU A 50 10.28 -19.59 -8.57
N ALA A 51 11.20 -18.69 -8.21
CA ALA A 51 10.86 -17.44 -7.55
C ALA A 51 10.22 -16.41 -8.49
N GLY A 52 10.44 -16.52 -9.81
CA GLY A 52 9.87 -15.60 -10.81
C GLY A 52 8.41 -15.84 -11.15
N ASP A 53 7.83 -17.01 -10.84
CA ASP A 53 6.47 -17.38 -11.26
C ASP A 53 5.73 -18.21 -10.20
N ALA A 54 5.72 -17.70 -8.98
CA ALA A 54 4.98 -18.32 -7.88
C ALA A 54 3.48 -18.44 -8.18
N GLU A 55 2.93 -17.53 -8.98
CA GLU A 55 1.53 -17.54 -9.40
C GLU A 55 1.23 -18.72 -10.33
N ARG A 56 2.11 -18.96 -11.32
CA ARG A 56 1.96 -20.10 -12.21
C ARG A 56 2.11 -21.43 -11.48
N VAL A 57 3.04 -21.52 -10.54
CA VAL A 57 3.17 -22.69 -9.66
C VAL A 57 1.87 -22.90 -8.87
N ALA A 58 1.33 -21.85 -8.28
CA ALA A 58 0.11 -21.92 -7.48
C ALA A 58 -1.12 -22.37 -8.32
N ILE A 59 -1.30 -21.81 -9.51
CA ILE A 59 -2.40 -22.20 -10.42
C ILE A 59 -2.25 -23.66 -10.88
N THR A 60 -1.04 -24.07 -11.26
CA THR A 60 -0.79 -25.45 -11.70
C THR A 60 -0.98 -26.44 -10.55
N CYS A 61 -0.52 -26.12 -9.35
CA CYS A 61 -0.75 -26.97 -8.18
C CYS A 61 -2.25 -27.07 -7.83
N ALA A 62 -2.99 -25.96 -7.91
CA ALA A 62 -4.43 -25.97 -7.70
C ALA A 62 -5.18 -26.78 -8.78
N ALA A 63 -4.70 -26.78 -10.03
CA ALA A 63 -5.24 -27.62 -11.10
C ALA A 63 -5.02 -29.11 -10.85
N LEU A 64 -3.89 -29.46 -10.24
CA LEU A 64 -3.55 -30.84 -9.89
C LEU A 64 -4.14 -31.27 -8.54
N GLY A 65 -4.72 -30.36 -7.76
CA GLY A 65 -5.23 -30.64 -6.43
C GLY A 65 -4.13 -30.93 -5.41
N VAL A 66 -2.94 -30.37 -5.58
CA VAL A 66 -1.79 -30.53 -4.69
C VAL A 66 -1.31 -29.19 -4.14
N ASP A 67 -0.65 -29.21 -2.98
CA ASP A 67 -0.02 -28.02 -2.44
C ASP A 67 1.49 -28.06 -2.72
N ALA A 68 2.05 -27.00 -3.31
CA ALA A 68 3.47 -26.95 -3.60
C ALA A 68 4.35 -27.02 -2.35
N ARG A 69 3.81 -26.70 -1.17
CA ARG A 69 4.52 -26.79 0.11
C ARG A 69 4.79 -28.22 0.57
N ASP A 70 3.99 -29.17 0.05
CA ASP A 70 4.08 -30.59 0.35
C ASP A 70 4.90 -31.37 -0.69
N LEU A 71 5.38 -30.68 -1.74
CA LEU A 71 6.18 -31.28 -2.80
C LEU A 71 7.67 -31.21 -2.48
N ASP A 72 8.39 -32.27 -2.80
CA ASP A 72 9.86 -32.28 -2.81
C ASP A 72 10.35 -31.66 -4.12
N LEU A 73 10.53 -30.34 -4.10
CA LEU A 73 10.96 -29.58 -5.25
C LEU A 73 12.48 -29.52 -5.33
N PRO A 74 13.08 -29.64 -6.54
CA PRO A 74 14.53 -29.56 -6.72
C PRO A 74 15.11 -28.19 -6.32
N VAL A 75 14.24 -27.18 -6.21
CA VAL A 75 14.56 -25.84 -5.73
C VAL A 75 13.58 -25.48 -4.63
N ALA A 76 14.10 -24.93 -3.53
CA ALA A 76 13.27 -24.53 -2.40
C ALA A 76 12.20 -23.50 -2.83
N LEU A 77 10.94 -23.78 -2.47
CA LEU A 77 9.84 -22.88 -2.74
C LEU A 77 9.98 -21.59 -1.91
N ASP A 78 9.85 -20.43 -2.56
CA ASP A 78 9.62 -19.19 -1.83
C ASP A 78 8.19 -19.23 -1.25
N ARG A 79 8.10 -19.66 0.01
CA ARG A 79 6.82 -19.81 0.72
C ARG A 79 6.05 -18.49 0.87
N THR A 80 6.76 -17.36 0.89
CA THR A 80 6.14 -16.04 1.01
C THR A 80 5.53 -15.61 -0.32
N ALA A 81 6.26 -15.74 -1.41
CA ALA A 81 5.75 -15.46 -2.75
C ALA A 81 4.58 -16.39 -3.11
N TYR A 82 4.70 -17.68 -2.82
CA TYR A 82 3.65 -18.67 -3.06
C TYR A 82 2.37 -18.38 -2.27
N ARG A 83 2.48 -18.03 -0.98
CA ARG A 83 1.31 -17.63 -0.17
C ARG A 83 0.62 -16.40 -0.75
N ARG A 84 1.37 -15.37 -1.12
CA ARG A 84 0.82 -14.16 -1.76
C ARG A 84 0.12 -14.48 -3.08
N ALA A 85 0.70 -15.37 -3.87
CA ALA A 85 0.08 -15.85 -5.11
C ALA A 85 -1.26 -16.56 -4.85
N LEU A 86 -1.32 -17.47 -3.86
CA LEU A 86 -2.56 -18.13 -3.47
C LEU A 86 -3.61 -17.13 -2.94
N GLU A 87 -3.22 -16.16 -2.11
CA GLU A 87 -4.10 -15.10 -1.62
C GLU A 87 -4.67 -14.28 -2.79
N LEU A 88 -3.84 -13.91 -3.76
CA LEU A 88 -4.26 -13.22 -4.98
C LEU A 88 -5.26 -14.08 -5.79
N LEU A 89 -4.92 -15.32 -6.11
CA LEU A 89 -5.77 -16.22 -6.89
C LEU A 89 -7.12 -16.48 -6.21
N THR A 90 -7.11 -16.62 -4.87
CA THR A 90 -8.33 -16.78 -4.07
C THR A 90 -9.19 -15.50 -4.09
N SER A 91 -8.57 -14.34 -3.90
CA SER A 91 -9.28 -13.05 -3.94
C SER A 91 -9.91 -12.76 -5.29
N ARG A 92 -9.34 -13.30 -6.37
CA ARG A 92 -9.87 -13.21 -7.72
C ARG A 92 -10.88 -14.32 -8.08
N GLY A 93 -11.17 -15.23 -7.16
CA GLY A 93 -12.11 -16.33 -7.37
C GLY A 93 -11.61 -17.42 -8.32
N LEU A 94 -10.31 -17.50 -8.58
CA LEU A 94 -9.70 -18.53 -9.43
C LEU A 94 -9.43 -19.82 -8.67
N VAL A 95 -9.13 -19.70 -7.37
CA VAL A 95 -8.85 -20.81 -6.46
C VAL A 95 -9.75 -20.72 -5.24
N GLU A 96 -10.32 -21.85 -4.83
CA GLU A 96 -11.10 -22.02 -3.62
C GLU A 96 -10.67 -23.35 -2.95
N ASP A 97 -10.38 -23.32 -1.66
CA ASP A 97 -9.92 -24.49 -0.88
C ASP A 97 -8.78 -25.28 -1.54
N GLY A 98 -7.83 -24.57 -2.17
CA GLY A 98 -6.65 -25.17 -2.82
C GLY A 98 -6.92 -25.81 -4.18
N HIS A 99 -8.13 -25.65 -4.74
CA HIS A 99 -8.51 -26.19 -6.05
C HIS A 99 -8.95 -25.07 -7.00
N LEU A 100 -8.81 -25.30 -8.30
CA LEU A 100 -9.37 -24.38 -9.30
C LEU A 100 -10.90 -24.39 -9.25
N THR A 101 -11.49 -23.20 -9.24
CA THR A 101 -12.91 -23.00 -9.49
C THR A 101 -13.26 -23.31 -10.97
N SER A 102 -14.54 -23.29 -11.36
CA SER A 102 -14.90 -23.35 -12.79
C SER A 102 -14.24 -22.22 -13.59
N TYR A 103 -14.31 -21.00 -13.06
CA TYR A 103 -13.67 -19.83 -13.63
C TYR A 103 -12.13 -19.99 -13.72
N GLY A 104 -11.50 -20.49 -12.65
CA GLY A 104 -10.06 -20.76 -12.64
C GLY A 104 -9.63 -21.77 -13.72
N ARG A 105 -10.43 -22.79 -13.98
CA ARG A 105 -10.16 -23.77 -15.07
C ARG A 105 -10.27 -23.14 -16.46
N GLU A 106 -11.26 -22.27 -16.67
CA GLU A 106 -11.42 -21.56 -17.94
C GLU A 106 -10.21 -20.64 -18.21
N VAL A 107 -9.76 -19.92 -17.20
CA VAL A 107 -8.58 -19.03 -17.29
C VAL A 107 -7.29 -19.83 -17.51
N GLU A 108 -7.10 -20.94 -16.79
CA GLU A 108 -5.90 -21.80 -16.91
C GLU A 108 -5.81 -22.50 -18.27
N ALA A 109 -6.94 -22.81 -18.89
CA ALA A 109 -7.00 -23.40 -20.22
C ALA A 109 -6.55 -22.43 -21.34
N MET A 110 -6.49 -21.14 -21.08
CA MET A 110 -6.02 -20.15 -22.07
C MET A 110 -4.49 -20.20 -22.20
N PRO A 111 -3.95 -20.24 -23.43
CA PRO A 111 -2.50 -20.30 -23.67
C PRO A 111 -1.82 -18.92 -23.55
N VAL A 112 -2.16 -18.19 -22.50
CA VAL A 112 -1.66 -16.84 -22.18
C VAL A 112 -1.43 -16.70 -20.68
N GLU A 113 -0.79 -15.62 -20.26
CA GLU A 113 -0.67 -15.30 -18.84
C GLU A 113 -2.05 -15.02 -18.20
N ARG A 114 -2.18 -15.31 -16.90
CA ARG A 114 -3.43 -15.18 -16.14
C ARG A 114 -4.19 -13.85 -16.39
N PRO A 115 -3.55 -12.68 -16.31
CA PRO A 115 -4.30 -11.42 -16.51
C PRO A 115 -5.02 -11.36 -17.85
N TRP A 116 -4.39 -11.86 -18.89
CA TRP A 116 -4.97 -11.94 -20.22
C TRP A 116 -6.01 -13.06 -20.33
N GLY A 117 -5.77 -14.18 -19.66
CA GLY A 117 -6.73 -15.28 -19.57
C GLY A 117 -8.05 -14.85 -18.94
N GLU A 118 -7.98 -14.07 -17.84
CA GLU A 118 -9.17 -13.48 -17.22
C GLU A 118 -9.95 -12.58 -18.19
N LEU A 119 -9.25 -11.74 -18.95
CA LEU A 119 -9.90 -10.88 -19.94
C LEU A 119 -10.50 -11.70 -21.11
N LEU A 120 -9.81 -12.74 -21.57
CA LEU A 120 -10.32 -13.61 -22.65
C LEU A 120 -11.63 -14.31 -22.27
N VAL A 121 -11.72 -14.81 -21.03
CA VAL A 121 -12.93 -15.48 -20.53
C VAL A 121 -14.11 -14.51 -20.44
N HIS A 122 -13.86 -13.23 -20.24
CA HIS A 122 -14.90 -12.22 -20.09
C HIS A 122 -15.11 -11.33 -21.33
N ALA A 123 -14.26 -11.47 -22.35
CA ALA A 123 -14.34 -10.64 -23.54
C ALA A 123 -15.52 -11.05 -24.43
N ASP A 124 -16.29 -10.06 -24.87
CA ASP A 124 -17.22 -10.24 -25.98
C ASP A 124 -16.48 -10.58 -27.27
N VAL A 125 -17.13 -11.23 -28.21
CA VAL A 125 -16.55 -11.68 -29.48
C VAL A 125 -15.83 -10.54 -30.23
N GLU A 126 -16.36 -9.32 -30.14
CA GLU A 126 -15.76 -8.14 -30.77
C GLU A 126 -14.43 -7.69 -30.12
N LEU A 127 -14.26 -7.92 -28.80
CA LEU A 127 -13.03 -7.60 -28.07
C LEU A 127 -12.01 -8.72 -28.12
N LEU A 128 -12.42 -9.93 -28.45
CA LEU A 128 -11.56 -11.10 -28.45
C LEU A 128 -10.27 -10.92 -29.27
N PRO A 129 -10.30 -10.36 -30.50
CA PRO A 129 -9.07 -10.12 -31.26
C PRO A 129 -8.14 -9.14 -30.55
N ILE A 130 -8.69 -8.12 -29.89
CA ILE A 130 -7.90 -7.11 -29.15
C ILE A 130 -7.19 -7.78 -27.98
N VAL A 131 -7.91 -8.52 -27.15
CA VAL A 131 -7.33 -9.21 -25.98
C VAL A 131 -6.29 -10.22 -26.43
N ALA A 132 -6.61 -11.05 -27.44
CA ALA A 132 -5.71 -12.10 -27.91
C ALA A 132 -4.43 -11.54 -28.55
N VAL A 133 -4.50 -10.43 -29.27
CA VAL A 133 -3.34 -9.75 -29.83
C VAL A 133 -2.51 -9.14 -28.70
N CYS A 134 -3.11 -8.37 -27.80
CA CYS A 134 -2.42 -7.71 -26.70
C CYS A 134 -1.75 -8.71 -25.75
N ALA A 135 -2.34 -9.88 -25.52
CA ALA A 135 -1.78 -10.94 -24.69
C ALA A 135 -0.46 -11.51 -25.24
N ASN A 136 -0.23 -11.37 -26.54
CA ASN A 136 0.92 -11.94 -27.23
C ASN A 136 1.92 -10.89 -27.72
N ILE A 137 1.67 -9.60 -27.44
CA ILE A 137 2.57 -8.51 -27.78
C ILE A 137 3.36 -8.12 -26.51
N ASP A 138 4.59 -8.58 -26.39
CA ASP A 138 5.46 -8.16 -25.29
C ASP A 138 6.14 -6.81 -25.58
N SER A 139 6.72 -6.64 -26.75
CA SER A 139 7.32 -5.39 -27.17
C SER A 139 7.40 -5.32 -28.70
N LEU A 140 6.52 -4.51 -29.30
CA LEU A 140 6.56 -4.27 -30.75
C LEU A 140 7.70 -3.36 -31.15
N HIS A 141 7.98 -2.34 -30.36
CA HIS A 141 8.88 -1.28 -30.74
C HIS A 141 10.32 -1.50 -30.23
N ARG A 142 11.27 -1.25 -31.10
CA ARG A 142 12.71 -1.20 -30.79
C ARG A 142 13.26 0.20 -30.54
N MET A 143 12.44 1.23 -30.76
CA MET A 143 12.88 2.63 -30.76
C MET A 143 12.14 3.46 -29.69
N THR A 144 12.64 4.65 -29.37
CA THR A 144 11.97 5.61 -28.49
C THR A 144 10.67 6.12 -29.11
N ARG A 145 9.80 6.74 -28.31
CA ARG A 145 8.51 7.25 -28.81
C ARG A 145 8.67 8.24 -29.97
N GLU A 146 9.67 9.09 -29.92
CA GLU A 146 9.95 10.09 -30.92
C GLU A 146 10.38 9.49 -32.27
N GLU A 147 10.96 8.29 -32.24
CA GLU A 147 11.48 7.58 -33.41
C GLU A 147 10.47 6.62 -34.04
N ARG A 148 9.28 6.44 -33.40
CA ARG A 148 8.23 5.52 -33.90
C ARG A 148 7.29 6.26 -34.84
N ASP A 149 6.98 5.67 -35.97
CA ASP A 149 5.87 6.12 -36.80
C ASP A 149 4.56 5.47 -36.34
N LEU A 150 3.80 6.19 -35.54
CA LEU A 150 2.47 5.80 -35.06
C LEU A 150 1.34 6.49 -35.83
N HIS A 151 1.64 7.18 -36.93
CA HIS A 151 0.63 7.90 -37.71
C HIS A 151 -0.48 6.96 -38.20
N GLY A 152 -1.73 7.30 -37.93
CA GLY A 152 -2.91 6.54 -38.33
C GLY A 152 -3.27 5.34 -37.44
N VAL A 153 -2.37 4.90 -36.54
CA VAL A 153 -2.61 3.72 -35.68
C VAL A 153 -2.69 4.07 -34.19
N VAL A 154 -2.20 5.25 -33.80
CA VAL A 154 -2.21 5.67 -32.41
C VAL A 154 -3.62 5.78 -31.85
N VAL A 155 -3.82 5.20 -30.65
CA VAL A 155 -4.98 5.40 -29.82
C VAL A 155 -4.55 6.17 -28.58
N ASN A 156 -4.74 7.48 -28.59
CA ASN A 156 -4.40 8.31 -27.46
C ASN A 156 -5.05 7.78 -26.17
N GLY A 157 -4.25 7.58 -25.15
CA GLY A 157 -4.68 7.01 -23.89
C GLY A 157 -4.57 5.49 -23.78
N SER A 158 -4.10 4.77 -24.83
CA SER A 158 -3.99 3.31 -24.72
C SER A 158 -2.83 2.74 -25.54
N ASP A 159 -1.82 2.24 -24.84
CA ASP A 159 -0.73 1.48 -25.45
C ASP A 159 -1.24 0.14 -26.01
N HIS A 160 -2.17 -0.52 -25.28
CA HIS A 160 -2.76 -1.77 -25.72
C HIS A 160 -3.46 -1.63 -27.08
N LEU A 161 -4.34 -0.65 -27.22
CA LEU A 161 -5.07 -0.45 -28.48
C LEU A 161 -4.18 0.10 -29.60
N THR A 162 -3.12 0.85 -29.27
CA THR A 162 -2.12 1.27 -30.24
C THR A 162 -1.32 0.08 -30.77
N ALA A 163 -0.91 -0.82 -29.88
CA ALA A 163 -0.24 -2.06 -30.27
C ALA A 163 -1.14 -2.98 -31.08
N TYR A 164 -2.41 -3.10 -30.70
CA TYR A 164 -3.41 -3.83 -31.47
C TYR A 164 -3.57 -3.25 -32.89
N ASN A 165 -3.72 -1.93 -33.02
CA ASN A 165 -3.87 -1.29 -34.34
C ASN A 165 -2.65 -1.49 -35.23
N LEU A 166 -1.43 -1.47 -34.66
CA LEU A 166 -0.21 -1.79 -35.40
C LEU A 166 -0.23 -3.23 -35.95
N TYR A 167 -0.59 -4.17 -35.10
CA TYR A 167 -0.73 -5.56 -35.53
C TYR A 167 -1.84 -5.73 -36.59
N ALA A 168 -2.99 -5.09 -36.38
CA ALA A 168 -4.08 -5.08 -37.34
C ALA A 168 -3.66 -4.50 -38.69
N GLU A 169 -2.86 -3.43 -38.71
CA GLU A 169 -2.31 -2.86 -39.94
C GLU A 169 -1.39 -3.87 -40.66
N ALA A 170 -0.49 -4.52 -39.93
CA ALA A 170 0.41 -5.54 -40.50
C ALA A 170 -0.37 -6.69 -41.13
N VAL A 171 -1.41 -7.20 -40.43
CA VAL A 171 -2.25 -8.29 -40.94
C VAL A 171 -3.06 -7.84 -42.16
N ASN A 172 -3.68 -6.65 -42.13
CA ASN A 172 -4.54 -6.18 -43.22
C ASN A 172 -3.77 -5.80 -44.48
N GLN A 173 -2.51 -5.37 -44.38
CA GLN A 173 -1.68 -4.97 -45.51
C GLN A 173 -0.82 -6.11 -46.06
N HIS A 174 -0.25 -6.94 -45.20
CA HIS A 174 0.79 -7.92 -45.51
C HIS A 174 0.41 -9.35 -45.10
N GLY A 175 -0.71 -9.54 -44.37
CA GLY A 175 -1.10 -10.82 -43.82
C GLY A 175 -2.17 -11.55 -44.64
N HIS A 176 -2.14 -12.86 -44.51
CA HIS A 176 -3.22 -13.75 -44.96
C HIS A 176 -3.32 -14.94 -44.03
N VAL A 177 -4.47 -15.57 -43.94
CA VAL A 177 -4.64 -16.82 -43.20
C VAL A 177 -4.11 -17.96 -44.05
N GLY A 178 -3.06 -18.60 -43.59
CA GLY A 178 -2.50 -19.81 -44.17
C GLY A 178 -2.32 -20.90 -43.11
N GLU A 179 -1.72 -22.01 -43.49
CA GLU A 179 -1.49 -23.15 -42.60
C GLU A 179 -0.01 -23.45 -42.46
N VAL A 180 0.41 -23.74 -41.24
CA VAL A 180 1.74 -24.27 -40.96
C VAL A 180 1.57 -25.57 -40.17
N TYR A 181 2.06 -26.67 -40.71
CA TYR A 181 1.83 -28.00 -40.15
C TYR A 181 0.35 -28.34 -39.93
N GLY A 182 -0.51 -27.91 -40.86
CA GLY A 182 -1.96 -28.14 -40.79
C GLY A 182 -2.69 -27.26 -39.75
N LEU A 183 -2.02 -26.25 -39.18
CA LEU A 183 -2.61 -25.34 -38.19
C LEU A 183 -2.77 -23.94 -38.79
N PRO A 184 -4.00 -23.36 -38.78
CA PRO A 184 -4.24 -22.01 -39.29
C PRO A 184 -3.44 -20.97 -38.49
N ARG A 185 -2.82 -20.00 -39.17
CA ARG A 185 -2.23 -18.81 -38.59
C ARG A 185 -2.11 -17.69 -39.60
N HIS A 186 -1.86 -16.45 -39.14
CA HIS A 186 -1.48 -15.37 -40.04
C HIS A 186 -0.06 -15.60 -40.53
N LEU A 187 0.10 -15.55 -41.86
CA LEU A 187 1.37 -15.55 -42.57
C LEU A 187 1.52 -14.21 -43.26
N PHE A 188 2.76 -13.76 -43.47
CA PHE A 188 3.04 -12.45 -44.01
C PHE A 188 3.87 -12.54 -45.29
N ASP A 189 3.64 -11.60 -46.18
CA ASP A 189 4.42 -11.45 -47.41
C ASP A 189 5.78 -10.73 -47.18
N GLU A 190 6.58 -10.61 -48.22
CA GLU A 190 7.90 -9.96 -48.15
C GLU A 190 7.85 -8.47 -47.81
N GLY A 191 6.71 -7.80 -48.04
CA GLY A 191 6.48 -6.38 -47.72
C GLY A 191 6.45 -6.08 -46.21
N LEU A 192 6.23 -7.10 -45.36
CA LEU A 192 6.24 -6.93 -43.91
C LEU A 192 7.56 -6.34 -43.41
N ALA A 193 8.69 -6.72 -43.98
CA ALA A 193 10.00 -6.26 -43.52
C ALA A 193 10.17 -4.73 -43.72
N GLU A 194 9.77 -4.21 -44.89
CA GLU A 194 9.82 -2.78 -45.19
C GLU A 194 8.82 -1.99 -44.35
N TRP A 195 7.60 -2.53 -44.18
CA TRP A 195 6.59 -1.94 -43.30
C TRP A 195 7.11 -1.87 -41.84
N ALA A 196 7.70 -2.92 -41.33
CA ALA A 196 8.23 -3.01 -39.96
C ALA A 196 9.38 -2.01 -39.72
N GLU A 197 10.29 -1.87 -40.70
CA GLU A 197 11.37 -0.88 -40.62
C GLU A 197 10.84 0.56 -40.57
N ARG A 198 9.89 0.90 -41.43
CA ARG A 198 9.22 2.20 -41.47
C ARG A 198 8.48 2.51 -40.17
N ARG A 199 7.79 1.52 -39.58
CA ARG A 199 7.06 1.68 -38.32
C ARG A 199 7.96 1.60 -37.08
N GLY A 200 9.20 1.21 -37.20
CA GLY A 200 10.11 0.95 -36.07
C GLY A 200 9.74 -0.29 -35.25
N VAL A 201 9.07 -1.26 -35.88
CA VAL A 201 8.56 -2.51 -35.27
C VAL A 201 9.52 -3.66 -35.56
N LEU A 202 9.54 -4.67 -34.71
CA LEU A 202 10.28 -5.91 -34.93
C LEU A 202 9.40 -6.90 -35.71
N VAL A 203 9.86 -7.36 -36.88
CA VAL A 203 9.19 -8.40 -37.67
C VAL A 203 8.89 -9.63 -36.81
N LYS A 204 9.89 -10.06 -36.04
CA LYS A 204 9.73 -11.22 -35.15
C LYS A 204 8.60 -11.05 -34.14
N ALA A 205 8.40 -9.84 -33.60
CA ALA A 205 7.30 -9.58 -32.65
C ALA A 205 5.92 -9.75 -33.32
N ILE A 206 5.79 -9.37 -34.59
CA ILE A 206 4.56 -9.59 -35.37
C ILE A 206 4.33 -11.09 -35.61
N GLU A 207 5.37 -11.82 -36.01
CA GLU A 207 5.29 -13.26 -36.25
C GLU A 207 4.99 -14.07 -34.98
N ASP A 208 5.64 -13.72 -33.86
CA ASP A 208 5.39 -14.33 -32.54
C ASP A 208 3.95 -14.05 -32.07
N THR A 209 3.45 -12.83 -32.29
CA THR A 209 2.05 -12.46 -32.00
C THR A 209 1.08 -13.27 -32.86
N ALA A 210 1.37 -13.48 -34.14
CA ALA A 210 0.55 -14.31 -35.02
C ALA A 210 0.46 -15.76 -34.55
N LEU A 211 1.58 -16.31 -34.01
CA LEU A 211 1.60 -17.65 -33.44
C LEU A 211 0.76 -17.75 -32.16
N GLY A 212 0.91 -16.79 -31.26
CA GLY A 212 0.16 -16.73 -30.01
C GLY A 212 -1.34 -16.52 -30.25
N LEU A 213 -1.71 -15.58 -31.14
CA LEU A 213 -3.09 -15.36 -31.55
C LEU A 213 -3.73 -16.66 -32.11
N ALA A 214 -3.04 -17.36 -32.98
CA ALA A 214 -3.51 -18.64 -33.51
C ALA A 214 -3.72 -19.70 -32.42
N SER A 215 -2.90 -19.69 -31.38
CA SER A 215 -3.03 -20.58 -30.22
C SER A 215 -4.29 -20.25 -29.41
N VAL A 216 -4.56 -18.97 -29.15
CA VAL A 216 -5.77 -18.51 -28.44
C VAL A 216 -7.04 -18.91 -29.22
N TYR A 217 -7.09 -18.60 -30.52
CA TYR A 217 -8.27 -18.93 -31.33
C TYR A 217 -8.53 -20.43 -31.40
N ARG A 218 -7.49 -21.24 -31.42
CA ARG A 218 -7.61 -22.71 -31.38
C ARG A 218 -8.16 -23.20 -30.03
N SER A 219 -7.66 -22.66 -28.91
CA SER A 219 -8.17 -23.02 -27.58
C SER A 219 -9.65 -22.65 -27.41
N LEU A 220 -10.10 -21.63 -28.11
CA LEU A 220 -11.52 -21.20 -28.13
C LEU A 220 -12.34 -21.90 -29.21
N GLU A 221 -11.74 -22.78 -30.03
CA GLU A 221 -12.37 -23.46 -31.17
C GLU A 221 -12.99 -22.47 -32.16
N LEU A 222 -12.42 -21.28 -32.32
CA LEU A 222 -12.90 -20.24 -33.21
C LEU A 222 -12.03 -20.13 -34.47
N PRO A 223 -12.64 -19.77 -35.62
CA PRO A 223 -11.90 -19.52 -36.85
C PRO A 223 -11.07 -18.23 -36.71
N LEU A 224 -9.81 -18.28 -37.17
CA LEU A 224 -8.93 -17.13 -37.18
C LEU A 224 -9.49 -16.01 -38.11
N PRO A 225 -9.59 -14.75 -37.64
CA PRO A 225 -10.10 -13.66 -38.46
C PRO A 225 -9.16 -13.35 -39.64
N LYS A 226 -9.71 -13.17 -40.83
CA LYS A 226 -8.92 -12.84 -42.04
C LYS A 226 -8.47 -11.38 -42.05
N GLN A 227 -9.23 -10.51 -41.42
CA GLN A 227 -8.96 -9.08 -41.28
C GLN A 227 -9.27 -8.65 -39.86
N LEU A 228 -8.55 -7.65 -39.38
CA LEU A 228 -8.69 -7.08 -38.04
C LEU A 228 -9.13 -5.61 -38.17
N PRO A 229 -10.32 -5.24 -37.71
CA PRO A 229 -10.75 -3.84 -37.72
C PRO A 229 -9.90 -3.02 -36.73
N TYR A 230 -9.61 -1.77 -37.09
CA TYR A 230 -8.99 -0.86 -36.11
C TYR A 230 -9.94 -0.59 -34.94
N ALA A 231 -9.35 -0.29 -33.78
CA ALA A 231 -10.10 0.04 -32.58
C ALA A 231 -10.99 1.30 -32.80
N SER A 232 -12.26 1.06 -33.11
CA SER A 232 -13.30 2.10 -33.24
C SER A 232 -13.56 2.79 -31.89
N LYS A 233 -14.35 3.86 -31.89
CA LYS A 233 -14.76 4.52 -30.64
C LYS A 233 -15.51 3.57 -29.69
N ASP A 234 -16.36 2.72 -30.23
CA ASP A 234 -17.15 1.77 -29.44
C ASP A 234 -16.26 0.66 -28.86
N LEU A 235 -15.33 0.12 -29.66
CA LEU A 235 -14.34 -0.85 -29.18
C LEU A 235 -13.43 -0.27 -28.10
N ARG A 236 -13.03 1.00 -28.21
CA ARG A 236 -12.22 1.69 -27.16
C ARG A 236 -12.99 1.80 -25.86
N ARG A 237 -14.29 2.13 -25.96
CA ARG A 237 -15.16 2.19 -24.78
C ARG A 237 -15.35 0.81 -24.16
N ALA A 238 -15.66 -0.19 -24.95
CA ALA A 238 -15.84 -1.56 -24.50
C ALA A 238 -14.54 -2.14 -23.87
N TRP A 239 -13.37 -1.80 -24.45
CA TRP A 239 -12.06 -2.15 -23.89
C TRP A 239 -11.83 -1.53 -22.52
N ALA A 240 -12.08 -0.22 -22.38
CA ALA A 240 -11.95 0.47 -21.10
C ALA A 240 -12.89 -0.10 -20.04
N GLU A 241 -14.14 -0.42 -20.44
CA GLU A 241 -15.14 -1.06 -19.58
C GLU A 241 -14.70 -2.44 -19.11
N LEU A 242 -14.19 -3.29 -20.02
CA LEU A 242 -13.68 -4.61 -19.70
C LEU A 242 -12.51 -4.51 -18.68
N LEU A 243 -11.56 -3.61 -18.93
CA LEU A 243 -10.45 -3.38 -18.00
C LEU A 243 -10.92 -2.87 -16.65
N ALA A 244 -11.79 -1.87 -16.61
CA ALA A 244 -12.28 -1.29 -15.37
C ALA A 244 -13.05 -2.30 -14.53
N ARG A 245 -13.83 -3.16 -15.16
CA ARG A 245 -14.64 -4.16 -14.47
C ARG A 245 -13.81 -5.27 -13.84
N PHE A 246 -12.80 -5.78 -14.53
CA PHE A 246 -12.05 -6.96 -14.09
C PHE A 246 -10.66 -6.62 -13.53
N MET A 247 -10.07 -5.52 -13.94
CA MET A 247 -8.76 -5.02 -13.53
C MET A 247 -7.74 -6.14 -13.21
N PRO A 248 -7.28 -6.86 -14.21
CA PRO A 248 -6.35 -7.97 -13.98
C PRO A 248 -4.90 -7.53 -13.91
N PHE A 249 -4.61 -6.27 -14.27
CA PHE A 249 -3.28 -5.68 -14.36
C PHE A 249 -2.93 -4.83 -13.14
N ASP A 250 -1.70 -4.34 -13.12
CA ASP A 250 -1.31 -3.29 -12.20
C ASP A 250 -2.10 -2.01 -12.48
N LEU A 251 -2.34 -1.26 -11.41
CA LEU A 251 -3.10 -0.02 -11.46
C LEU A 251 -2.32 1.10 -10.79
N VAL A 252 -2.30 2.25 -11.44
CA VAL A 252 -1.74 3.50 -10.91
C VAL A 252 -2.82 4.57 -10.95
N ILE A 253 -3.10 5.20 -9.81
CA ILE A 253 -4.02 6.34 -9.68
C ILE A 253 -3.24 7.49 -9.06
N ASP A 254 -3.33 8.70 -9.66
CA ASP A 254 -2.63 9.90 -9.18
C ASP A 254 -1.13 9.67 -8.94
N GLU A 255 -0.47 9.00 -9.90
CA GLU A 255 0.96 8.67 -9.85
C GLU A 255 1.38 7.74 -8.68
N HIS A 256 0.44 7.01 -8.06
CA HIS A 256 0.71 6.07 -6.99
C HIS A 256 0.07 4.70 -7.24
N THR A 257 0.71 3.67 -6.74
CA THR A 257 0.14 2.33 -6.61
C THR A 257 -0.69 2.23 -5.33
N ALA A 258 -1.47 1.17 -5.16
CA ALA A 258 -2.33 0.98 -3.98
C ALA A 258 -1.56 0.91 -2.65
N ASP A 259 -0.30 0.50 -2.66
CA ASP A 259 0.60 0.49 -1.51
C ASP A 259 1.34 1.83 -1.29
N GLY A 260 1.00 2.86 -2.08
CA GLY A 260 1.53 4.22 -1.95
C GLY A 260 2.89 4.45 -2.62
N GLN A 261 3.38 3.51 -3.44
CA GLN A 261 4.62 3.71 -4.19
C GLN A 261 4.40 4.67 -5.36
N GLU A 262 5.29 5.66 -5.54
CA GLU A 262 5.26 6.56 -6.70
C GLU A 262 5.54 5.78 -7.99
N ALA A 263 4.64 5.90 -8.96
CA ALA A 263 4.75 5.29 -10.28
C ALA A 263 4.24 6.27 -11.35
N ARG A 264 5.03 6.49 -12.39
CA ARG A 264 4.70 7.45 -13.45
C ARG A 264 4.41 6.75 -14.76
N VAL A 265 3.61 7.38 -15.59
CA VAL A 265 3.44 6.91 -16.97
C VAL A 265 4.78 6.95 -17.69
N SER A 266 5.14 5.85 -18.35
CA SER A 266 6.39 5.73 -19.10
C SER A 266 6.47 6.80 -20.19
N LYS A 267 7.66 7.32 -20.43
CA LYS A 267 7.91 8.26 -21.52
C LYS A 267 7.62 7.66 -22.89
N THR A 268 7.67 6.35 -22.99
CA THR A 268 7.37 5.61 -24.22
C THR A 268 5.88 5.37 -24.43
N SER A 269 5.07 5.54 -23.40
CA SER A 269 3.63 5.30 -23.41
C SER A 269 2.86 6.41 -24.13
N VAL A 270 1.75 6.06 -24.76
CA VAL A 270 0.72 6.97 -25.26
C VAL A 270 -0.43 7.15 -24.28
N ALA A 271 -0.40 6.45 -23.13
CA ALA A 271 -1.34 6.65 -22.03
C ALA A 271 -1.17 8.06 -21.45
N GLY A 272 -2.26 8.67 -21.05
CA GLY A 272 -2.27 9.96 -20.37
C GLY A 272 -2.15 9.79 -18.86
N SER A 273 -1.62 10.81 -18.16
CA SER A 273 -1.54 10.85 -16.69
C SER A 273 -2.79 11.46 -16.03
N TRP A 274 -3.86 11.71 -16.79
CA TRP A 274 -5.07 12.42 -16.34
C TRP A 274 -6.18 11.51 -15.77
N GLY A 275 -5.87 10.29 -15.45
CA GLY A 275 -6.80 9.31 -14.93
C GLY A 275 -6.06 8.19 -14.19
N ALA A 276 -6.74 7.07 -14.03
CA ALA A 276 -6.11 5.84 -13.62
C ALA A 276 -5.47 5.16 -14.85
N VAL A 277 -4.31 4.53 -14.68
CA VAL A 277 -3.66 3.77 -15.74
C VAL A 277 -3.57 2.31 -15.34
N ALA A 278 -4.16 1.44 -16.17
CA ALA A 278 -4.13 -0.01 -16.02
C ALA A 278 -3.16 -0.62 -17.03
N GLY A 279 -2.19 -1.41 -16.57
CA GLY A 279 -1.20 -2.01 -17.46
C GLY A 279 -0.03 -2.67 -16.75
N ALA A 280 1.11 -2.70 -17.42
CA ALA A 280 2.34 -3.31 -16.91
C ALA A 280 3.16 -2.30 -16.11
N LEU A 281 3.37 -2.59 -14.82
CA LEU A 281 4.23 -1.83 -13.94
C LEU A 281 5.68 -2.36 -14.07
N ARG A 282 6.63 -1.44 -14.24
CA ARG A 282 8.04 -1.78 -14.37
C ARG A 282 8.85 -1.04 -13.33
N PHE A 283 9.68 -1.77 -12.61
CA PHE A 283 10.60 -1.23 -11.62
C PHE A 283 12.00 -1.06 -12.20
N PHE A 284 12.64 0.04 -11.89
CA PHE A 284 14.02 0.33 -12.29
C PHE A 284 14.70 1.22 -11.25
N ALA A 285 16.02 1.20 -11.22
CA ALA A 285 16.79 2.14 -10.42
C ALA A 285 17.12 3.37 -11.28
N ASP A 286 16.95 4.57 -10.73
CA ASP A 286 17.41 5.79 -11.39
C ASP A 286 18.95 5.88 -11.37
N ARG A 287 19.50 6.94 -11.97
CA ARG A 287 20.96 7.15 -12.03
C ARG A 287 21.65 7.27 -10.66
N PHE A 288 20.88 7.46 -9.58
CA PHE A 288 21.38 7.54 -8.21
C PHE A 288 21.10 6.24 -7.43
N GLY A 289 20.58 5.20 -8.06
CA GLY A 289 20.21 3.93 -7.42
C GLY A 289 18.89 3.98 -6.65
N VAL A 290 18.10 5.05 -6.80
CA VAL A 290 16.78 5.16 -6.13
C VAL A 290 15.78 4.32 -6.91
N PRO A 291 15.02 3.42 -6.26
CA PRO A 291 13.96 2.66 -6.90
C PRO A 291 12.88 3.59 -7.48
N ARG A 292 12.49 3.33 -8.71
CA ARG A 292 11.44 4.03 -9.44
C ARG A 292 10.53 3.03 -10.10
N ALA A 293 9.29 3.45 -10.33
CA ALA A 293 8.33 2.66 -11.10
C ALA A 293 7.77 3.47 -12.26
N SER A 294 7.46 2.77 -13.35
CA SER A 294 6.71 3.35 -14.48
C SER A 294 5.68 2.36 -14.98
N ILE A 295 4.57 2.88 -15.50
CA ILE A 295 3.48 2.07 -16.04
C ILE A 295 3.26 2.39 -17.53
N GLU A 296 2.98 1.35 -18.30
CA GLU A 296 2.49 1.41 -19.69
C GLU A 296 1.17 0.65 -19.76
N GLY A 297 0.17 1.23 -20.45
CA GLY A 297 -1.12 0.57 -20.50
C GLY A 297 -2.25 1.44 -21.07
N THR A 298 -3.43 1.31 -20.48
CA THR A 298 -4.63 2.05 -20.90
C THR A 298 -5.09 2.98 -19.78
N THR A 299 -5.35 4.24 -20.13
CA THR A 299 -5.94 5.23 -19.22
C THR A 299 -7.44 4.98 -19.08
N LEU A 300 -7.89 4.93 -17.82
CA LEU A 300 -9.29 4.84 -17.43
C LEU A 300 -9.71 6.18 -16.81
N SER A 301 -10.92 6.67 -17.11
CA SER A 301 -11.45 7.86 -16.46
C SER A 301 -11.79 7.58 -15.00
N TYR A 302 -11.69 8.61 -14.14
CA TYR A 302 -12.09 8.48 -12.73
C TYR A 302 -13.57 8.09 -12.58
N ASP A 303 -14.45 8.57 -13.46
CA ASP A 303 -15.87 8.21 -13.42
C ASP A 303 -16.07 6.71 -13.66
N LEU A 304 -15.36 6.13 -14.63
CA LEU A 304 -15.41 4.71 -14.91
C LEU A 304 -14.84 3.87 -13.75
N VAL A 305 -13.71 4.28 -13.17
CA VAL A 305 -13.15 3.63 -12.00
C VAL A 305 -14.12 3.67 -10.82
N ARG A 306 -14.78 4.81 -10.61
CA ARG A 306 -15.76 4.99 -9.55
C ARG A 306 -17.03 4.17 -9.76
N GLU A 307 -17.47 4.00 -11.00
CA GLU A 307 -18.62 3.17 -11.36
C GLU A 307 -18.44 1.70 -10.97
N HIS A 308 -17.22 1.18 -11.15
CA HIS A 308 -16.85 -0.19 -10.80
C HIS A 308 -16.32 -0.36 -9.37
N ALA A 309 -16.18 0.72 -8.61
CA ALA A 309 -15.72 0.67 -7.24
C ALA A 309 -16.78 0.14 -6.28
N GLY A 310 -16.39 -0.77 -5.40
CA GLY A 310 -17.26 -1.34 -4.39
C GLY A 310 -17.41 -0.44 -3.17
N LEU A 311 -18.59 -0.38 -2.59
CA LEU A 311 -18.80 0.19 -1.25
C LEU A 311 -18.48 -0.86 -0.19
N GLY A 312 -17.55 -0.55 0.68
CA GLY A 312 -17.19 -1.38 1.82
C GLY A 312 -18.29 -1.48 2.88
N PRO A 313 -18.13 -2.32 3.88
CA PRO A 313 -19.10 -2.49 4.95
C PRO A 313 -19.29 -1.17 5.72
N PRO A 314 -20.52 -0.91 6.20
CA PRO A 314 -20.81 0.30 6.97
C PRO A 314 -20.02 0.30 8.29
N ARG A 315 -19.35 1.39 8.61
CA ARG A 315 -18.71 1.65 9.90
C ARG A 315 -19.41 2.81 10.59
N VAL A 316 -19.72 2.65 11.85
CA VAL A 316 -20.24 3.77 12.63
C VAL A 316 -19.07 4.63 13.10
N VAL A 317 -19.19 5.93 12.94
CA VAL A 317 -18.17 6.92 13.34
C VAL A 317 -18.84 8.11 14.05
N ILE A 318 -18.06 8.84 14.85
CA ILE A 318 -18.47 10.16 15.33
C ILE A 318 -18.01 11.20 14.29
N SER A 319 -18.95 11.95 13.76
CA SER A 319 -18.71 12.95 12.72
C SER A 319 -19.13 14.33 13.17
N GLY A 320 -18.55 15.34 12.53
CA GLY A 320 -18.85 16.75 12.79
C GLY A 320 -17.88 17.44 13.74
N PRO A 321 -17.86 18.78 13.73
CA PRO A 321 -17.04 19.56 14.65
C PRO A 321 -17.55 19.40 16.09
N ARG A 322 -16.68 19.56 17.07
CA ARG A 322 -16.98 19.31 18.50
C ARG A 322 -18.33 19.87 19.00
N LYS A 323 -18.77 21.01 18.49
CA LYS A 323 -20.06 21.63 18.88
C LYS A 323 -21.29 20.98 18.23
N HIS A 324 -21.10 20.21 17.18
CA HIS A 324 -22.15 19.59 16.38
C HIS A 324 -21.78 18.16 16.03
N GLN A 325 -21.21 17.44 16.99
CA GLN A 325 -20.93 16.02 16.83
C GLN A 325 -22.23 15.23 16.77
N GLY A 326 -22.16 14.13 16.03
CA GLY A 326 -23.21 13.14 15.93
C GLY A 326 -22.66 11.82 15.43
N LEU A 327 -23.50 10.79 15.46
CA LEU A 327 -23.17 9.52 14.84
C LEU A 327 -23.42 9.59 13.33
N ALA A 328 -22.56 8.96 12.58
CA ALA A 328 -22.70 8.79 11.14
C ALA A 328 -22.31 7.37 10.73
N VAL A 329 -22.81 6.95 9.59
CA VAL A 329 -22.35 5.75 8.90
C VAL A 329 -21.34 6.15 7.85
N GLU A 330 -20.12 5.68 8.00
CA GLU A 330 -19.07 5.80 7.03
C GLU A 330 -19.00 4.55 6.16
N ARG A 331 -18.95 4.71 4.83
CA ARG A 331 -18.66 3.66 3.88
C ARG A 331 -17.53 4.12 3.00
N ARG A 332 -16.49 3.32 2.93
CA ARG A 332 -15.38 3.57 2.02
C ARG A 332 -15.68 2.96 0.66
N ARG A 333 -15.52 3.76 -0.35
CA ARG A 333 -15.55 3.29 -1.75
C ARG A 333 -14.15 2.91 -2.13
N SER A 334 -13.96 1.63 -2.42
CA SER A 334 -12.64 1.10 -2.78
C SER A 334 -12.65 0.44 -4.15
N TYR A 335 -11.51 0.48 -4.83
CA TYR A 335 -11.32 -0.11 -6.14
C TYR A 335 -9.94 -0.76 -6.21
N PHE A 336 -9.89 -2.07 -6.27
CA PHE A 336 -8.66 -2.87 -6.36
C PHE A 336 -7.50 -2.37 -5.47
N GLY A 337 -7.80 -2.17 -4.19
CA GLY A 337 -6.83 -1.73 -3.18
C GLY A 337 -6.69 -0.22 -3.00
N PHE A 338 -7.34 0.60 -3.82
CA PHE A 338 -7.39 2.05 -3.66
C PHE A 338 -8.62 2.48 -2.89
N ASP A 339 -8.45 3.34 -1.89
CA ASP A 339 -9.55 4.07 -1.27
C ASP A 339 -9.83 5.32 -2.11
N LEU A 340 -10.96 5.37 -2.82
CA LEU A 340 -11.29 6.47 -3.73
C LEU A 340 -11.97 7.63 -2.99
N ASP A 341 -13.02 7.32 -2.25
CA ASP A 341 -13.76 8.30 -1.46
C ASP A 341 -14.43 7.63 -0.25
N THR A 342 -14.95 8.47 0.63
CA THR A 342 -15.68 8.04 1.83
C THR A 342 -17.04 8.72 1.85
N GLU A 343 -18.09 7.93 1.80
CA GLU A 343 -19.46 8.41 2.02
C GLU A 343 -19.76 8.46 3.52
N VAL A 344 -20.23 9.59 4.00
CA VAL A 344 -20.56 9.80 5.41
C VAL A 344 -22.02 10.25 5.53
N ASP A 345 -22.87 9.33 5.97
CA ASP A 345 -24.29 9.57 6.16
C ASP A 345 -24.61 9.80 7.64
N PRO A 346 -25.04 11.00 8.06
CA PRO A 346 -25.41 11.25 9.46
C PRO A 346 -26.58 10.38 9.91
N ILE A 347 -26.45 9.72 11.05
CA ILE A 347 -27.56 9.01 11.72
C ILE A 347 -28.42 10.05 12.40
N ARG A 348 -29.62 10.27 11.89
CA ARG A 348 -30.61 11.20 12.47
C ARG A 348 -31.61 10.42 13.30
N GLY A 349 -31.75 10.82 14.59
CA GLY A 349 -32.65 10.15 15.52
C GLY A 349 -32.14 8.79 16.00
N THR A 350 -32.98 7.76 15.94
CA THR A 350 -32.67 6.43 16.48
C THR A 350 -31.65 5.69 15.61
N ILE A 351 -30.66 5.06 16.26
CA ILE A 351 -29.66 4.23 15.62
C ILE A 351 -30.34 2.95 15.07
N PRO A 352 -30.13 2.62 13.78
CA PRO A 352 -30.64 1.37 13.24
C PRO A 352 -30.17 0.15 14.05
N GLU A 353 -31.07 -0.78 14.31
CA GLU A 353 -30.84 -1.91 15.21
C GLU A 353 -29.55 -2.71 14.90
N PRO A 354 -29.23 -3.02 13.64
CA PRO A 354 -27.99 -3.74 13.29
C PRO A 354 -26.71 -2.96 13.62
N LEU A 355 -26.80 -1.62 13.71
CA LEU A 355 -25.65 -0.73 13.97
C LEU A 355 -25.48 -0.38 15.44
N ARG A 356 -26.47 -0.66 16.31
CA ARG A 356 -26.42 -0.31 17.74
C ARG A 356 -25.18 -0.85 18.46
N PRO A 357 -24.78 -2.13 18.30
CA PRO A 357 -23.58 -2.62 18.95
C PRO A 357 -22.33 -1.83 18.57
N ALA A 358 -22.13 -1.60 17.26
CA ALA A 358 -21.00 -0.84 16.75
C ALA A 358 -21.02 0.62 17.18
N ALA A 359 -22.20 1.25 17.21
CA ALA A 359 -22.36 2.63 17.69
C ALA A 359 -21.96 2.77 19.16
N ARG A 360 -22.42 1.84 20.01
CA ARG A 360 -22.10 1.83 21.45
C ARG A 360 -20.62 1.59 21.69
N ASP A 361 -19.94 0.76 20.86
CA ASP A 361 -18.50 0.56 20.90
C ASP A 361 -17.76 1.85 20.54
N VAL A 362 -18.14 2.53 19.46
CA VAL A 362 -17.56 3.81 19.04
C VAL A 362 -17.75 4.89 20.11
N LEU A 363 -18.93 4.98 20.72
CA LEU A 363 -19.20 5.91 21.82
C LEU A 363 -18.32 5.60 23.05
N THR A 364 -18.14 4.33 23.37
CA THR A 364 -17.27 3.89 24.46
C THR A 364 -15.83 4.31 24.22
N ASP A 365 -15.31 4.01 23.05
CA ASP A 365 -13.92 4.32 22.69
C ASP A 365 -13.67 5.83 22.64
N ALA A 366 -14.61 6.59 22.12
CA ALA A 366 -14.54 8.06 22.11
C ALA A 366 -14.61 8.68 23.52
N LEU A 367 -15.38 8.09 24.45
CA LEU A 367 -15.39 8.49 25.86
C LEU A 367 -14.02 8.25 26.51
N ILE A 368 -13.42 7.09 26.26
CA ILE A 368 -12.10 6.74 26.77
C ILE A 368 -11.02 7.66 26.20
N ALA A 369 -11.04 7.90 24.89
CA ALA A 369 -10.11 8.79 24.21
C ALA A 369 -10.30 10.27 24.55
N GLY A 370 -11.46 10.66 25.09
CA GLY A 370 -11.77 12.06 25.39
C GLY A 370 -12.19 12.88 24.15
N GLU A 371 -12.71 12.21 23.14
CA GLU A 371 -13.04 12.79 21.82
C GLU A 371 -14.52 13.16 21.67
N THR A 372 -15.33 12.97 22.72
CA THR A 372 -16.75 13.31 22.72
C THR A 372 -17.07 14.62 23.48
N THR A 373 -18.29 15.11 23.28
CA THR A 373 -18.86 16.29 24.01
C THR A 373 -19.78 15.87 25.14
N HIS A 374 -19.73 14.60 25.59
CA HIS A 374 -20.58 14.12 26.68
C HIS A 374 -20.35 14.95 27.96
N PRO A 375 -21.44 15.36 28.71
CA PRO A 375 -21.31 16.17 29.92
C PRO A 375 -20.39 15.55 30.98
N ASP A 376 -20.39 14.21 31.11
CA ASP A 376 -19.60 13.50 32.10
C ASP A 376 -18.13 13.21 31.65
N GLN A 377 -17.74 13.63 30.43
CA GLN A 377 -16.43 13.38 29.87
C GLN A 377 -15.26 13.72 30.80
N GLY A 378 -15.35 14.89 31.45
CA GLY A 378 -14.30 15.34 32.37
C GLY A 378 -14.19 14.48 33.63
N ARG A 379 -15.31 13.94 34.11
CA ARG A 379 -15.35 13.04 35.28
C ARG A 379 -14.80 11.68 34.93
N ILE A 380 -15.22 11.13 33.80
CA ILE A 380 -14.72 9.84 33.29
C ILE A 380 -13.22 9.91 33.04
N LYS A 381 -12.73 10.94 32.41
CA LYS A 381 -11.28 11.11 32.15
C LYS A 381 -10.45 11.09 33.44
N ARG A 382 -10.93 11.73 34.51
CA ARG A 382 -10.25 11.69 35.82
C ARG A 382 -10.27 10.30 36.43
N ALA A 383 -11.40 9.62 36.39
CA ALA A 383 -11.52 8.26 36.90
C ALA A 383 -10.64 7.26 36.10
N LEU A 384 -10.61 7.38 34.78
CA LEU A 384 -9.72 6.58 33.94
C LEU A 384 -8.24 6.77 34.29
N ALA A 385 -7.82 7.99 34.55
CA ALA A 385 -6.44 8.26 34.94
C ALA A 385 -6.06 7.61 36.29
N VAL A 386 -7.00 7.62 37.25
CA VAL A 386 -6.80 6.95 38.54
C VAL A 386 -6.75 5.43 38.37
N LEU A 387 -7.68 4.84 37.61
CA LEU A 387 -7.72 3.39 37.39
C LEU A 387 -6.49 2.90 36.62
N ASP A 388 -6.06 3.62 35.61
CA ASP A 388 -4.85 3.31 34.82
C ASP A 388 -3.58 3.37 35.68
N GLU A 389 -3.47 4.36 36.56
CA GLU A 389 -2.36 4.44 37.51
C GLU A 389 -2.36 3.26 38.51
N LEU A 390 -3.52 2.92 39.09
CA LEU A 390 -3.65 1.78 40.00
C LEU A 390 -3.32 0.45 39.29
N TRP A 391 -3.79 0.29 38.04
CA TRP A 391 -3.51 -0.89 37.25
C TRP A 391 -2.01 -1.06 36.93
N ARG A 392 -1.35 0.03 36.53
CA ARG A 392 0.11 0.04 36.31
C ARG A 392 0.89 -0.21 37.60
N ARG A 393 0.50 0.43 38.71
CA ARG A 393 1.11 0.20 40.01
C ARG A 393 0.93 -1.22 40.52
N SER A 394 -0.20 -1.87 40.21
CA SER A 394 -0.41 -3.30 40.53
C SER A 394 0.42 -4.26 39.68
N GLY A 395 1.13 -3.77 38.65
CA GLY A 395 1.82 -4.62 37.68
C GLY A 395 0.87 -5.45 36.83
N GLY A 396 -0.35 -4.97 36.61
CA GLY A 396 -1.39 -5.68 35.85
C GLY A 396 -2.14 -6.77 36.64
N ALA A 397 -1.88 -6.90 37.95
CA ALA A 397 -2.51 -7.93 38.79
C ALA A 397 -4.01 -7.70 39.02
N LEU A 398 -4.50 -6.47 38.91
CA LEU A 398 -5.88 -6.10 39.13
C LEU A 398 -6.72 -6.24 37.83
N ALA A 399 -7.02 -7.46 37.40
CA ALA A 399 -7.75 -7.74 36.16
C ALA A 399 -9.07 -6.98 36.02
N GLY A 400 -9.78 -6.71 37.15
CA GLY A 400 -11.07 -5.98 37.17
C GLY A 400 -10.98 -4.51 36.77
N ILE A 401 -9.79 -3.91 36.79
CA ILE A 401 -9.52 -2.54 36.34
C ILE A 401 -8.56 -2.46 35.16
N SER A 402 -8.31 -3.58 34.51
CA SER A 402 -7.56 -3.57 33.25
C SER A 402 -8.26 -2.68 32.22
N PRO A 403 -7.54 -2.10 31.23
CA PRO A 403 -8.15 -1.26 30.20
C PRO A 403 -9.36 -1.92 29.51
N GLY A 404 -9.27 -3.24 29.27
CA GLY A 404 -10.38 -4.00 28.69
C GLY A 404 -11.58 -4.11 29.64
N ALA A 405 -11.35 -4.39 30.93
CA ALA A 405 -12.43 -4.46 31.93
C ALA A 405 -13.12 -3.08 32.10
N VAL A 406 -12.35 -2.03 32.18
CA VAL A 406 -12.89 -0.65 32.29
C VAL A 406 -13.69 -0.28 31.03
N ARG A 407 -13.22 -0.66 29.84
CA ARG A 407 -13.95 -0.49 28.59
C ARG A 407 -15.31 -1.20 28.64
N LEU A 408 -15.37 -2.44 29.13
CA LEU A 408 -16.62 -3.17 29.27
C LEU A 408 -17.57 -2.53 30.31
N LEU A 409 -17.06 -1.98 31.40
CA LEU A 409 -17.87 -1.28 32.39
C LEU A 409 -18.52 -0.01 31.81
N ILE A 410 -17.82 0.76 31.02
CA ILE A 410 -18.36 1.93 30.32
C ILE A 410 -19.35 1.47 29.26
N ARG A 411 -19.00 0.45 28.48
CA ARG A 411 -19.84 -0.11 27.41
C ARG A 411 -21.20 -0.60 27.95
N ALA A 412 -21.20 -1.25 29.10
CA ALA A 412 -22.43 -1.75 29.74
C ALA A 412 -23.40 -0.61 30.10
N GLN A 413 -22.90 0.57 30.46
CA GLN A 413 -23.75 1.71 30.77
C GLN A 413 -24.43 2.33 29.53
N LEU A 414 -23.97 1.98 28.34
CA LEU A 414 -24.53 2.43 27.07
C LEU A 414 -25.56 1.48 26.46
N GLU A 415 -25.91 0.38 27.16
CA GLU A 415 -26.85 -0.62 26.62
C GLU A 415 -28.24 -0.10 26.27
N THR A 416 -28.69 0.99 26.95
CA THR A 416 -29.96 1.63 26.69
C THR A 416 -29.88 2.83 25.75
N VAL A 417 -28.68 3.13 25.25
CA VAL A 417 -28.47 4.26 24.34
C VAL A 417 -28.83 3.82 22.91
N ASP A 418 -29.87 4.45 22.37
CA ASP A 418 -30.42 4.18 21.05
C ASP A 418 -30.35 5.39 20.10
N SER A 419 -29.85 6.53 20.58
CA SER A 419 -29.62 7.74 19.77
C SER A 419 -28.44 8.55 20.29
N TRP A 420 -27.99 9.55 19.51
CA TRP A 420 -27.00 10.52 19.97
C TRP A 420 -27.51 11.36 21.14
N ASP A 421 -28.80 11.70 21.12
CA ASP A 421 -29.43 12.47 22.21
C ASP A 421 -29.51 11.64 23.49
N ASP A 422 -29.88 10.36 23.42
CA ASP A 422 -29.84 9.46 24.58
C ASP A 422 -28.45 9.37 25.17
N PHE A 423 -27.41 9.29 24.28
CA PHE A 423 -26.03 9.31 24.74
C PHE A 423 -25.70 10.58 25.52
N LEU A 424 -26.05 11.78 25.01
CA LEU A 424 -25.76 13.04 25.69
C LEU A 424 -26.52 13.19 27.01
N HIS A 425 -27.71 12.59 27.15
CA HIS A 425 -28.53 12.64 28.35
C HIS A 425 -28.28 11.46 29.30
N SER A 426 -27.51 10.47 28.91
CA SER A 426 -27.16 9.35 29.77
C SER A 426 -26.32 9.81 30.96
N ARG A 427 -26.51 9.17 32.10
CA ARG A 427 -25.64 9.38 33.27
C ARG A 427 -24.57 8.33 33.31
N LEU A 428 -23.37 8.72 32.97
CA LEU A 428 -22.23 7.84 32.98
C LEU A 428 -21.41 8.02 34.24
N ALA A 429 -21.20 6.96 34.99
CA ALA A 429 -20.41 6.96 36.21
C ALA A 429 -19.31 5.94 36.14
N LEU A 430 -18.10 6.38 36.40
CA LEU A 430 -16.94 5.49 36.63
C LEU A 430 -16.34 5.90 37.97
N ASP A 431 -16.61 5.08 39.00
CA ASP A 431 -16.10 5.31 40.36
C ASP A 431 -14.96 4.31 40.62
N PRO A 432 -13.73 4.77 40.82
CA PRO A 432 -12.62 3.90 41.16
C PRO A 432 -12.71 3.22 42.53
N LEU A 433 -13.47 3.85 43.47
CA LEU A 433 -13.48 3.41 44.87
C LEU A 433 -14.02 1.98 45.08
N PRO A 434 -15.17 1.59 44.50
CA PRO A 434 -15.68 0.24 44.66
C PRO A 434 -14.98 -0.83 43.82
N LEU A 435 -14.15 -0.42 42.86
CA LEU A 435 -13.46 -1.33 41.96
C LEU A 435 -12.15 -1.90 42.53
N VAL A 436 -11.58 -1.21 43.54
CA VAL A 436 -10.35 -1.65 44.22
C VAL A 436 -10.56 -1.50 45.72
N ASP A 437 -10.35 -2.59 46.46
CA ASP A 437 -10.46 -2.56 47.92
C ASP A 437 -9.47 -1.58 48.57
N GLU A 438 -9.85 -1.06 49.73
CA GLU A 438 -9.12 0.00 50.41
C GLU A 438 -7.70 -0.39 50.76
N ALA A 439 -7.51 -1.62 51.28
CA ALA A 439 -6.20 -2.11 51.68
C ALA A 439 -5.25 -2.25 50.48
N THR A 440 -5.76 -2.73 49.35
CA THR A 440 -4.98 -2.79 48.10
C THR A 440 -4.64 -1.40 47.57
N ARG A 441 -5.58 -0.45 47.63
CA ARG A 441 -5.35 0.93 47.18
C ARG A 441 -4.29 1.60 48.06
N GLU A 442 -4.40 1.53 49.39
CA GLU A 442 -3.39 2.09 50.31
C GLU A 442 -2.01 1.51 50.06
N ARG A 443 -1.90 0.21 49.82
CA ARG A 443 -0.64 -0.45 49.48
C ARG A 443 -0.05 0.08 48.18
N LEU A 444 -0.87 0.27 47.13
CA LEU A 444 -0.43 0.80 45.85
C LEU A 444 -0.08 2.29 45.92
N ASP A 445 -0.82 3.07 46.71
CA ASP A 445 -0.55 4.49 46.90
C ASP A 445 0.75 4.74 47.71
N ALA A 446 1.12 3.79 48.58
CA ALA A 446 2.39 3.81 49.31
C ALA A 446 3.62 3.59 48.40
N LEU A 447 3.47 3.12 47.18
CA LEU A 447 4.56 2.98 46.23
C LEU A 447 5.15 4.36 45.89
N PRO A 448 6.50 4.54 45.91
CA PRO A 448 7.10 5.85 45.71
C PRO A 448 6.94 6.37 44.28
N ALA A 449 6.52 7.61 44.13
CA ALA A 449 6.52 8.32 42.84
C ALA A 449 7.87 8.99 42.53
N MET A 450 8.77 9.07 43.53
CA MET A 450 10.10 9.65 43.42
C MET A 450 11.09 8.78 44.20
N VAL A 451 12.25 8.59 43.65
CA VAL A 451 13.35 7.86 44.31
C VAL A 451 14.60 8.73 44.36
N ARG A 452 15.48 8.46 45.34
CA ARG A 452 16.78 9.13 45.41
C ARG A 452 17.85 8.29 44.74
N VAL A 453 18.49 8.87 43.72
CA VAL A 453 19.63 8.27 43.04
C VAL A 453 20.81 9.21 43.18
N ARG A 454 21.85 8.78 43.88
CA ARG A 454 23.04 9.59 44.19
C ARG A 454 22.73 10.95 44.83
N GLY A 455 21.68 11.01 45.67
CA GLY A 455 21.23 12.24 46.31
C GLY A 455 20.21 13.06 45.53
N ASP A 456 20.09 12.86 44.23
CA ASP A 456 19.10 13.53 43.40
C ASP A 456 17.73 12.85 43.54
N ALA A 457 16.65 13.63 43.65
CA ALA A 457 15.31 13.12 43.58
C ALA A 457 14.93 12.96 42.10
N VAL A 458 14.63 11.72 41.65
CA VAL A 458 14.29 11.40 40.29
C VAL A 458 12.89 10.77 40.21
N PRO A 459 12.07 11.10 39.20
CA PRO A 459 10.73 10.53 39.03
C PRO A 459 10.80 9.02 38.73
N LEU A 460 9.83 8.30 39.26
CA LEU A 460 9.62 6.90 39.06
C LEU A 460 8.19 6.65 38.51
N ASP A 461 8.10 6.08 37.36
CA ASP A 461 6.83 5.68 36.74
C ASP A 461 6.65 4.18 36.83
N TYR A 462 5.40 3.74 36.94
CA TYR A 462 5.03 2.34 36.92
C TYR A 462 4.42 2.01 35.56
N GLU A 463 4.91 0.92 34.94
CA GLU A 463 4.51 0.49 33.61
C GLU A 463 4.31 -1.02 33.56
N LEU A 464 3.63 -1.47 32.51
CA LEU A 464 3.62 -2.90 32.14
C LEU A 464 4.51 -3.09 30.91
N ALA A 465 5.45 -4.00 31.03
CA ALA A 465 6.30 -4.42 29.93
C ALA A 465 6.35 -5.93 29.86
N ASP A 466 6.12 -6.49 28.68
CA ASP A 466 6.09 -7.94 28.45
C ASP A 466 5.14 -8.71 29.39
N GLY A 467 4.01 -8.07 29.78
CA GLY A 467 3.02 -8.64 30.71
C GLY A 467 3.42 -8.60 32.19
N ALA A 468 4.56 -7.99 32.53
CA ALA A 468 5.02 -7.85 33.90
C ALA A 468 5.09 -6.40 34.35
N GLY A 469 4.86 -6.14 35.63
CA GLY A 469 5.01 -4.80 36.20
C GLY A 469 6.48 -4.42 36.33
N VAL A 470 6.84 -3.26 35.80
CA VAL A 470 8.19 -2.68 35.90
C VAL A 470 8.12 -1.26 36.46
N ALA A 471 9.22 -0.80 37.05
CA ALA A 471 9.36 0.58 37.49
C ALA A 471 10.42 1.29 36.65
N ARG A 472 10.08 2.43 36.04
CA ARG A 472 10.96 3.17 35.15
C ARG A 472 11.46 4.44 35.79
N ILE A 473 12.75 4.54 35.93
CA ILE A 473 13.41 5.76 36.44
C ILE A 473 13.64 6.73 35.28
N ARG A 474 13.15 7.95 35.43
CA ARG A 474 13.39 9.03 34.44
C ARG A 474 14.65 9.82 34.83
N LEU A 475 15.66 9.75 34.00
CA LEU A 475 16.95 10.42 34.21
C LEU A 475 17.17 11.50 33.15
N ARG A 476 17.89 12.55 33.56
CA ARG A 476 18.55 13.44 32.60
C ARG A 476 19.86 12.81 32.13
N GLU A 477 20.33 13.18 30.93
CA GLU A 477 21.55 12.60 30.36
C GLU A 477 22.76 12.67 31.30
N GLY A 478 22.94 13.80 32.00
CA GLY A 478 24.05 13.96 32.98
C GLY A 478 23.94 13.05 34.21
N GLN A 479 22.72 12.70 34.64
CA GLN A 479 22.47 11.73 35.71
C GLN A 479 22.71 10.30 35.22
N ALA A 480 22.16 9.98 34.02
CA ALA A 480 22.27 8.66 33.41
C ALA A 480 23.74 8.24 33.15
N ARG A 481 24.61 9.18 32.77
CA ARG A 481 26.03 8.90 32.55
C ARG A 481 26.82 8.59 33.84
N ARG A 482 26.28 8.93 35.02
CA ARG A 482 26.95 8.78 36.31
C ARG A 482 26.37 7.67 37.18
N ILE A 483 25.21 7.13 36.84
CA ILE A 483 24.53 6.09 37.60
C ILE A 483 25.32 4.78 37.55
N ARG A 484 25.34 4.04 38.65
CA ARG A 484 25.90 2.69 38.75
C ARG A 484 24.85 1.75 39.31
N ALA A 485 24.98 0.45 39.09
CA ALA A 485 24.05 -0.54 39.62
C ALA A 485 23.85 -0.44 41.15
N GLY A 486 24.93 -0.11 41.91
CA GLY A 486 24.85 0.08 43.36
C GLY A 486 24.17 1.38 43.82
N ASP A 487 23.87 2.32 42.93
CA ASP A 487 23.15 3.56 43.24
C ASP A 487 21.63 3.41 43.17
N LEU A 488 21.15 2.22 42.75
CA LEU A 488 19.73 1.97 42.52
C LEU A 488 18.98 1.70 43.84
N PRO A 489 17.80 2.32 44.02
CA PRO A 489 16.98 2.06 45.20
C PRO A 489 16.40 0.64 45.15
N PRO A 490 16.20 -0.02 46.30
CA PRO A 490 15.48 -1.27 46.36
C PRO A 490 13.99 -1.03 46.06
N ILE A 491 13.48 -1.70 45.03
CA ILE A 491 12.06 -1.67 44.62
C ILE A 491 11.58 -3.10 44.41
N ASP A 492 10.30 -3.33 44.64
CA ASP A 492 9.62 -4.64 44.58
C ASP A 492 9.56 -5.29 43.20
N ARG A 493 10.04 -4.60 42.16
CA ARG A 493 9.96 -5.02 40.76
C ARG A 493 11.17 -4.58 39.95
N PRO A 494 11.39 -5.13 38.71
CA PRO A 494 12.49 -4.75 37.85
C PRO A 494 12.50 -3.25 37.54
N LEU A 495 13.70 -2.65 37.65
CA LEU A 495 13.91 -1.25 37.26
C LEU A 495 14.34 -1.15 35.81
N ARG A 496 13.72 -0.23 35.10
CA ARG A 496 14.08 0.19 33.73
C ARG A 496 14.44 1.68 33.72
N PHE A 497 15.02 2.13 32.63
CA PHE A 497 15.54 3.50 32.54
C PHE A 497 14.96 4.22 31.32
N ALA A 498 14.66 5.51 31.49
CA ALA A 498 14.33 6.43 30.40
C ALA A 498 15.19 7.68 30.56
N VAL A 499 16.01 8.02 29.55
CA VAL A 499 16.82 9.22 29.55
C VAL A 499 16.19 10.27 28.67
N LEU A 500 15.79 11.37 29.28
CA LEU A 500 15.23 12.52 28.56
C LEU A 500 16.39 13.36 27.98
N ARG A 501 16.31 13.66 26.68
CA ARG A 501 17.38 14.32 25.91
C ARG A 501 16.88 15.55 25.15
N GLY A 502 16.15 16.42 25.83
CA GLY A 502 15.59 17.64 25.23
C GLY A 502 14.69 17.36 24.02
N ARG A 503 15.13 17.75 22.83
CA ARG A 503 14.37 17.54 21.56
C ARG A 503 14.61 16.19 20.89
N HIS A 504 15.54 15.39 21.41
CA HIS A 504 15.85 14.06 20.88
C HIS A 504 14.92 13.01 21.49
N GLU A 505 14.74 11.91 20.80
CA GLU A 505 14.01 10.76 21.32
C GLU A 505 14.64 10.27 22.64
N PRO A 506 13.82 9.87 23.64
CA PRO A 506 14.32 9.33 24.88
C PRO A 506 15.05 8.02 24.63
N ILE A 507 16.17 7.82 25.33
CA ILE A 507 16.88 6.54 25.35
C ILE A 507 16.20 5.65 26.38
N LEU A 508 15.72 4.48 25.98
CA LEU A 508 15.19 3.45 26.85
C LEU A 508 16.23 2.34 27.02
N ALA A 509 16.35 1.82 28.24
CA ALA A 509 17.23 0.70 28.55
C ALA A 509 16.68 -0.13 29.72
N ASP A 510 16.95 -1.42 29.71
CA ASP A 510 16.47 -2.34 30.75
C ASP A 510 17.52 -2.54 31.84
N THR A 511 18.79 -2.29 31.54
CA THR A 511 19.90 -2.38 32.51
C THR A 511 20.77 -1.13 32.48
N VAL A 512 21.59 -0.94 33.51
CA VAL A 512 22.58 0.16 33.59
C VAL A 512 23.65 0.01 32.50
N GLU A 513 24.03 -1.21 32.19
CA GLU A 513 25.01 -1.54 31.16
C GLU A 513 24.50 -1.15 29.77
N GLU A 514 23.26 -1.54 29.44
CA GLU A 514 22.59 -1.14 28.19
C GLU A 514 22.43 0.37 28.11
N LEU A 515 22.04 1.01 29.21
CA LEU A 515 21.93 2.46 29.31
C LEU A 515 23.23 3.16 28.92
N HIS A 516 24.35 2.73 29.50
CA HIS A 516 25.65 3.28 29.19
C HIS A 516 26.10 3.00 27.77
N ALA A 517 25.82 1.79 27.24
CA ALA A 517 26.11 1.43 25.86
C ALA A 517 25.30 2.28 24.87
N ALA A 518 24.03 2.53 25.14
CA ALA A 518 23.17 3.38 24.32
C ALA A 518 23.61 4.86 24.36
N LEU A 519 23.97 5.36 25.56
CA LEU A 519 24.49 6.73 25.74
C LEU A 519 25.85 6.96 25.09
N SER A 520 26.68 5.93 24.95
CA SER A 520 27.98 6.04 24.26
C SER A 520 27.83 6.14 22.73
N ARG A 521 26.81 5.49 22.17
CA ARG A 521 26.51 5.52 20.74
C ARG A 521 25.75 6.78 20.32
N ALA A 522 25.02 7.39 21.24
CA ALA A 522 24.20 8.55 20.96
C ALA A 522 25.00 9.85 20.84
N PRO A 523 24.73 10.76 19.90
CA PRO A 523 25.36 12.07 19.84
C PRO A 523 25.07 12.84 21.13
N ARG A 524 26.08 13.59 21.64
CA ARG A 524 25.92 14.38 22.87
C ARG A 524 24.88 15.48 22.65
N SER A 525 23.89 15.61 23.54
CA SER A 525 22.99 16.76 23.54
C SER A 525 23.76 18.03 23.91
N ASN A 526 23.53 19.13 23.16
CA ASN A 526 24.16 20.42 23.49
C ASN A 526 23.59 20.95 24.83
N ARG A 527 24.46 21.52 25.67
CA ARG A 527 24.11 22.07 26.99
C ARG A 527 22.99 23.12 27.00
N ASN A 528 22.68 23.72 25.84
CA ASN A 528 21.66 24.77 25.71
C ASN A 528 20.21 24.24 25.60
N ASP A 529 20.02 22.94 25.44
CA ASP A 529 18.66 22.34 25.31
C ASP A 529 18.00 22.02 26.67
N ASP A 530 18.75 22.09 27.76
CA ASP A 530 18.30 21.69 29.11
C ASP A 530 17.56 22.81 29.89
N ASP A 531 17.58 24.06 29.40
CA ASP A 531 16.97 25.20 30.09
C ASP A 531 15.49 25.47 29.74
N GLY A 532 14.89 24.66 28.82
CA GLY A 532 13.50 24.81 28.37
C GLY A 532 12.40 24.41 29.36
N ASP A 533 12.75 23.75 30.48
CA ASP A 533 11.76 23.14 31.40
C ASP A 533 11.50 23.97 32.68
N ARG A 534 11.96 25.21 32.73
CA ARG A 534 11.71 26.08 33.91
C ARG A 534 10.35 26.82 33.88
N SER A 535 9.50 26.66 32.84
CA SER A 535 8.26 27.44 32.70
C SER A 535 7.00 26.78 33.24
N TYR A 536 7.06 25.57 33.82
CA TYR A 536 5.87 24.92 34.41
C TYR A 536 6.02 24.77 35.94
N ARG A 537 6.20 25.90 36.64
CA ARG A 537 5.90 25.97 38.09
C ARG A 537 4.85 27.04 38.30
N GLY A 538 3.75 26.58 38.86
CA GLY A 538 2.51 27.22 39.19
C GLY A 538 2.59 28.68 39.63
N ARG A 539 1.68 29.47 39.09
CA ARG A 539 1.12 30.65 39.77
C ARG A 539 -0.30 30.29 40.20
N SER A 540 -0.37 29.82 41.43
CA SER A 540 -1.58 29.94 42.22
C SER A 540 -1.37 30.99 43.27
N GLY A 541 -2.27 31.98 43.37
CA GLY A 541 -2.46 32.82 44.54
C GLY A 541 -2.49 34.33 44.25
N PRO A 542 -3.21 35.08 45.11
CA PRO A 542 -4.36 35.84 44.63
C PRO A 542 -4.24 37.36 44.93
N HIS A 543 -5.20 38.13 44.34
CA HIS A 543 -5.70 39.47 44.73
C HIS A 543 -4.78 40.68 44.76
N GLY A 544 -5.24 41.73 44.06
CA GLY A 544 -4.96 43.09 44.49
C GLY A 544 -5.05 44.19 43.43
N ARG A 545 -6.24 44.73 43.23
CA ARG A 545 -6.64 46.14 43.09
C ARG A 545 -5.86 47.14 42.21
N SER A 546 -6.68 47.76 41.35
CA SER A 546 -6.81 49.19 41.02
C SER A 546 -5.74 49.93 40.24
N GLY A 547 -6.06 50.34 39.03
CA GLY A 547 -6.05 51.55 38.23
C GLY A 547 -5.00 52.66 38.51
N PRO A 548 -4.93 53.80 37.74
CA PRO A 548 -5.63 54.19 36.53
C PRO A 548 -4.73 54.85 35.41
N ARG A 549 -5.36 55.00 34.25
CA ARG A 549 -5.28 56.06 33.21
C ARG A 549 -3.98 56.72 32.73
N GLY A 550 -3.76 56.57 31.40
CA GLY A 550 -3.63 57.55 30.34
C GLY A 550 -2.32 58.33 30.17
N PRO A 551 -2.08 59.15 29.11
CA PRO A 551 -2.49 59.01 27.72
C PRO A 551 -1.31 59.36 26.72
N GLY A 552 -1.49 59.24 25.46
CA GLY A 552 -0.69 60.00 24.47
C GLY A 552 -0.28 59.24 23.21
N GLY A 553 -0.95 59.53 22.08
CA GLY A 553 -0.50 59.26 20.72
C GLY A 553 0.66 60.19 20.32
N PRO A 554 1.05 60.39 19.05
CA PRO A 554 0.25 60.26 17.82
C PRO A 554 0.98 59.74 16.54
N ARG A 555 0.19 59.43 15.52
CA ARG A 555 0.28 59.82 14.09
C ARG A 555 1.49 59.60 13.22
N GLY A 556 1.20 59.08 12.04
CA GLY A 556 1.75 59.40 10.74
C GLY A 556 2.25 58.18 9.99
N SER A 557 2.07 57.90 8.70
CA SER A 557 1.40 58.57 7.59
C SER A 557 1.40 57.63 6.40
N ARG A 558 0.30 57.65 5.66
CA ARG A 558 0.12 57.66 4.19
C ARG A 558 0.94 56.74 3.29
N GLY A 559 0.22 55.91 2.56
CA GLY A 559 0.10 55.35 1.24
C GLY A 559 0.99 55.86 0.08
N PRO A 560 0.84 55.43 -1.18
CA PRO A 560 -0.42 55.35 -1.96
C PRO A 560 -0.57 54.11 -2.91
N ARG A 561 -1.77 53.83 -3.27
CA ARG A 561 -2.53 53.57 -4.49
C ARG A 561 -1.79 53.48 -5.86
N GLY A 562 -2.28 52.56 -6.68
CA GLY A 562 -2.32 52.59 -8.12
C GLY A 562 -2.12 51.19 -8.71
N ALA A 563 -2.82 50.64 -9.68
CA ALA A 563 -4.01 50.99 -10.43
C ALA A 563 -4.30 49.75 -11.28
N ASP A 564 -5.55 49.41 -11.38
CA ASP A 564 -6.10 48.52 -12.42
C ASP A 564 -6.09 49.25 -13.77
N PRO A 565 -5.92 48.61 -14.91
CA PRO A 565 -6.95 48.80 -15.91
C PRO A 565 -7.43 47.53 -16.66
N ARG A 566 -8.71 47.56 -16.83
CA ARG A 566 -9.54 46.76 -17.73
C ARG A 566 -9.30 47.06 -19.21
N HIS A 567 -9.81 46.14 -20.05
CA HIS A 567 -10.31 46.26 -21.45
C HIS A 567 -9.36 45.78 -22.54
N ARG A 568 -9.75 44.97 -23.45
CA ARG A 568 -10.83 44.86 -24.43
C ARG A 568 -10.60 43.64 -25.35
N SER A 569 -11.61 42.83 -25.53
CA SER A 569 -12.30 42.42 -26.77
C SER A 569 -11.54 42.56 -28.14
N GLY A 570 -11.60 41.50 -28.92
CA GLY A 570 -11.38 41.52 -30.37
C GLY A 570 -11.60 40.18 -31.04
N ARG A 571 -12.73 40.04 -31.68
CA ARG A 571 -13.15 39.02 -32.66
C ARG A 571 -12.18 38.92 -33.83
N GLY A 572 -12.16 37.74 -34.46
CA GLY A 572 -12.07 37.69 -35.90
C GLY A 572 -11.20 36.57 -36.48
N ARG A 573 -11.82 35.59 -36.98
CA ARG A 573 -11.81 34.66 -38.11
C ARG A 573 -11.43 33.26 -37.82
#